data_c969aeea0e09da89f2f97fdfd5cd2066
#
_entry.id   c969aeea0e09da89f2f97fdfd5cd2066
#
_cell.length_a   1.000
_cell.length_b   1.000
_cell.length_c   1.000
_cell.angle_alpha   90.00
_cell.angle_beta   90.00
_cell.angle_gamma   90.00
#
_symmetry.space_group_name_H-M   'P 1'
#
loop_
_entity.id
_entity.type
_entity.pdbx_description
1 polymer ?
#
loop_
_entity_poly.entity_id
_entity_poly.type
_entity_poly.pdbx_seq_one_letter_code
_entity_poly.pdbx_strand_id
1 'polypeptide(L)'
;MACQLAAPPKIVSHGAETFGDLYAKTMICESRDGGQFALTHLPVQTEADTEVAGAPVLITSGMFTGRGFWISPKGLGLAAELVKRGFEVYILERRGLGESPRQQTARAGLNEAILYDLPAVQGLIAQRNPQPLFVMGHSFGGVMMAASLATNHMQRSGIAGVVMFGSQLTVDKPFLNPPWSVIPKLLCKLFGYFPSKKLKMGPFNEPPAAMEDAVNWVSAAKSRGDFVFWNGFDKLQMPVLALGGGCDTVDPPSGVRFLAEKFSSKDRTFKLLAKADGFAQDYDHVGMVVSRQAANEVWPLVADWMGKRAKLKN
;
A
#
# COMPACT_ATOMS: atom_id res chain seq x y z
N MET A 1 7.19 27.05 4.02
CA MET A 1 8.13 26.24 4.80
C MET A 1 8.33 24.92 4.10
N ALA A 2 9.56 24.51 3.78
CA ALA A 2 9.84 23.18 3.28
C ALA A 2 9.45 22.18 4.38
N CYS A 3 8.59 21.21 4.06
CA CYS A 3 8.23 20.16 5.01
C CYS A 3 9.48 19.32 5.28
N GLN A 4 9.87 19.24 6.53
CA GLN A 4 10.98 18.38 6.94
C GLN A 4 10.53 16.92 6.92
N LEU A 5 11.40 16.00 6.47
CA LEU A 5 11.14 14.56 6.57
C LEU A 5 10.80 14.19 8.02
N ALA A 6 9.84 13.31 8.18
CA ALA A 6 9.53 12.77 9.49
C ALA A 6 10.75 12.02 10.05
N ALA A 7 10.91 12.04 11.37
CA ALA A 7 11.92 11.22 12.02
C ALA A 7 11.70 9.74 11.70
N PRO A 8 12.77 8.96 11.46
CA PRO A 8 12.63 7.51 11.24
C PRO A 8 12.04 6.84 12.48
N PRO A 9 11.40 5.67 12.32
CA PRO A 9 10.88 4.91 13.46
C PRO A 9 12.05 4.32 14.26
N LYS A 10 11.82 4.08 15.54
CA LYS A 10 12.75 3.30 16.36
C LYS A 10 12.65 1.84 15.94
N ILE A 11 13.76 1.21 15.61
CA ILE A 11 13.82 -0.24 15.36
C ILE A 11 13.89 -0.95 16.71
N VAL A 12 12.84 -1.70 17.04
CA VAL A 12 12.70 -2.44 18.31
C VAL A 12 13.42 -3.78 18.22
N SER A 13 13.21 -4.48 17.10
CA SER A 13 13.85 -5.76 16.81
C SER A 13 13.97 -5.97 15.31
N HIS A 14 14.83 -6.88 14.92
CA HIS A 14 14.96 -7.28 13.52
C HIS A 14 15.41 -8.73 13.41
N GLY A 15 15.05 -9.39 12.30
CA GLY A 15 15.48 -10.73 11.93
C GLY A 15 15.77 -10.81 10.44
N ALA A 16 16.72 -11.67 10.09
CA ALA A 16 16.98 -12.05 8.71
C ALA A 16 16.10 -13.26 8.36
N GLU A 17 15.61 -13.30 7.12
CA GLU A 17 14.82 -14.40 6.59
C GLU A 17 15.05 -14.52 5.09
N THR A 18 14.50 -15.55 4.46
CA THR A 18 14.55 -15.73 3.01
C THR A 18 13.15 -16.00 2.47
N PHE A 19 12.91 -15.51 1.26
CA PHE A 19 11.74 -15.85 0.44
C PHE A 19 12.26 -16.55 -0.82
N GLY A 20 12.22 -17.90 -0.84
CA GLY A 20 13.00 -18.66 -1.82
C GLY A 20 14.47 -18.29 -1.72
N ASP A 21 15.06 -17.83 -2.82
CA ASP A 21 16.47 -17.39 -2.88
C ASP A 21 16.66 -15.92 -2.50
N LEU A 22 15.57 -15.18 -2.23
CA LEU A 22 15.67 -13.76 -1.91
C LEU A 22 15.93 -13.55 -0.44
N TYR A 23 17.03 -12.89 -0.11
CA TYR A 23 17.30 -12.43 1.24
C TYR A 23 16.37 -11.28 1.61
N ALA A 24 15.92 -11.28 2.85
CA ALA A 24 15.11 -10.22 3.42
C ALA A 24 15.45 -9.96 4.88
N LYS A 25 15.15 -8.75 5.34
CA LYS A 25 15.27 -8.36 6.74
C LYS A 25 13.93 -7.80 7.21
N THR A 26 13.31 -8.46 8.17
CA THR A 26 12.09 -7.95 8.81
C THR A 26 12.44 -7.23 10.10
N MET A 27 11.93 -6.02 10.24
CA MET A 27 12.13 -5.12 11.37
C MET A 27 10.79 -4.84 12.04
N ILE A 28 10.74 -4.91 13.36
CA ILE A 28 9.65 -4.32 14.14
C ILE A 28 10.04 -2.88 14.45
N CYS A 29 9.25 -1.97 13.94
CA CYS A 29 9.44 -0.53 14.03
C CYS A 29 8.42 0.08 14.98
N GLU A 30 8.81 1.10 15.73
CA GLU A 30 7.93 1.86 16.62
C GLU A 30 7.86 3.32 16.14
N SER A 31 6.65 3.77 15.84
CA SER A 31 6.37 5.16 15.49
C SER A 31 6.38 6.08 16.71
N ARG A 32 6.43 7.38 16.47
CA ARG A 32 6.50 8.41 17.54
C ARG A 32 5.32 8.40 18.53
N ASP A 33 4.18 7.79 18.16
CA ASP A 33 3.02 7.61 19.02
C ASP A 33 3.06 6.31 19.83
N GLY A 34 4.16 5.53 19.74
CA GLY A 34 4.34 4.24 20.42
C GLY A 34 3.72 3.04 19.70
N GLY A 35 3.07 3.23 18.55
CA GLY A 35 2.52 2.14 17.77
C GLY A 35 3.59 1.35 17.03
N GLN A 36 3.44 0.02 17.01
CA GLN A 36 4.43 -0.87 16.40
C GLN A 36 3.89 -1.54 15.14
N PHE A 37 4.75 -1.62 14.13
CA PHE A 37 4.46 -2.22 12.84
C PHE A 37 5.68 -3.01 12.32
N ALA A 38 5.44 -3.96 11.41
CA ALA A 38 6.51 -4.69 10.75
C ALA A 38 6.86 -4.04 9.40
N LEU A 39 8.16 -3.99 9.12
CA LEU A 39 8.72 -3.54 7.85
C LEU A 39 9.67 -4.60 7.32
N THR A 40 9.28 -5.24 6.21
CA THR A 40 10.13 -6.21 5.51
C THR A 40 10.91 -5.48 4.42
N HIS A 41 12.23 -5.57 4.47
CA HIS A 41 13.16 -5.00 3.50
C HIS A 41 13.76 -6.11 2.64
N LEU A 42 13.62 -5.98 1.34
CA LEU A 42 14.21 -6.82 0.30
C LEU A 42 15.24 -5.96 -0.44
N PRO A 43 16.53 -6.11 -0.16
CA PRO A 43 17.58 -5.37 -0.87
C PRO A 43 17.69 -5.84 -2.31
N VAL A 44 18.25 -5.02 -3.17
CA VAL A 44 18.65 -5.45 -4.51
C VAL A 44 19.71 -6.53 -4.36
N GLN A 45 19.48 -7.68 -4.97
CA GLN A 45 20.45 -8.78 -4.98
C GLN A 45 21.25 -8.72 -6.27
N THR A 46 22.57 -8.53 -6.13
CA THR A 46 23.53 -8.62 -7.24
C THR A 46 24.36 -9.89 -7.09
N GLU A 47 24.85 -10.44 -8.18
CA GLU A 47 25.75 -11.62 -8.18
C GLU A 47 27.08 -11.36 -7.46
N ALA A 48 27.45 -10.10 -7.24
CA ALA A 48 28.56 -9.70 -6.37
C ALA A 48 27.98 -9.24 -5.04
N ASP A 49 28.46 -9.75 -3.91
CA ASP A 49 28.06 -9.46 -2.52
C ASP A 49 28.00 -7.94 -2.11
N THR A 50 27.78 -7.06 -3.07
CA THR A 50 27.63 -5.64 -2.87
C THR A 50 26.14 -5.26 -2.93
N GLU A 51 25.62 -4.75 -1.82
CA GLU A 51 24.31 -4.10 -1.78
C GLU A 51 24.31 -2.94 -2.79
N VAL A 52 23.75 -3.15 -3.97
CA VAL A 52 23.52 -2.09 -4.95
C VAL A 52 22.20 -1.46 -4.63
N ALA A 53 22.20 -0.22 -4.17
CA ALA A 53 20.98 0.54 -3.92
C ALA A 53 20.29 0.89 -5.24
N GLY A 54 19.22 0.16 -5.57
CA GLY A 54 18.27 0.52 -6.63
C GLY A 54 17.28 1.58 -6.15
N ALA A 55 16.36 2.02 -7.03
CA ALA A 55 15.31 2.96 -6.62
C ALA A 55 14.41 2.32 -5.55
N PRO A 56 14.16 2.97 -4.40
CA PRO A 56 13.39 2.40 -3.33
C PRO A 56 11.88 2.40 -3.65
N VAL A 57 11.21 1.34 -3.21
CA VAL A 57 9.76 1.17 -3.33
C VAL A 57 9.17 0.85 -1.96
N LEU A 58 8.27 1.68 -1.46
CA LEU A 58 7.48 1.40 -0.27
C LEU A 58 6.12 0.83 -0.67
N ILE A 59 5.81 -0.37 -0.21
CA ILE A 59 4.58 -1.09 -0.51
C ILE A 59 3.72 -1.22 0.74
N THR A 60 2.40 -1.00 0.64
CA THR A 60 1.44 -1.34 1.69
C THR A 60 0.20 -2.03 1.15
N SER A 61 -0.29 -2.99 1.92
CA SER A 61 -1.49 -3.76 1.60
C SER A 61 -2.76 -3.01 2.01
N GLY A 62 -3.87 -3.42 1.40
CA GLY A 62 -5.20 -3.05 1.82
C GLY A 62 -5.63 -3.71 3.14
N MET A 63 -6.95 -3.85 3.31
CA MET A 63 -7.50 -4.52 4.49
C MET A 63 -7.36 -6.04 4.37
N PHE A 64 -7.30 -6.73 5.50
CA PHE A 64 -7.31 -8.19 5.66
C PHE A 64 -6.06 -8.91 5.14
N THR A 65 -5.08 -8.18 4.58
CA THR A 65 -3.89 -8.73 3.91
C THR A 65 -2.60 -8.17 4.51
N GLY A 66 -1.50 -8.89 4.31
CA GLY A 66 -0.16 -8.51 4.74
C GLY A 66 0.87 -8.75 3.63
N ARG A 67 2.14 -8.88 3.99
CA ARG A 67 3.25 -9.04 3.03
C ARG A 67 3.10 -10.22 2.08
N GLY A 68 2.41 -11.30 2.51
CA GLY A 68 2.13 -12.47 1.67
C GLY A 68 1.30 -12.17 0.42
N PHE A 69 0.66 -11.01 0.34
CA PHE A 69 0.00 -10.50 -0.84
C PHE A 69 1.00 -10.08 -1.94
N TRP A 70 2.20 -9.66 -1.55
CA TRP A 70 3.24 -9.11 -2.42
C TRP A 70 4.37 -10.09 -2.70
N ILE A 71 4.65 -10.98 -1.73
CA ILE A 71 5.68 -12.00 -1.84
C ILE A 71 5.28 -13.26 -1.07
N SER A 72 5.35 -14.41 -1.72
CA SER A 72 5.12 -15.70 -1.10
C SER A 72 6.39 -16.23 -0.41
N PRO A 73 6.29 -17.21 0.51
CA PRO A 73 7.47 -17.85 1.11
C PRO A 73 8.43 -18.48 0.08
N LYS A 74 7.95 -18.76 -1.14
CA LYS A 74 8.76 -19.31 -2.26
C LYS A 74 9.47 -18.23 -3.06
N GLY A 75 9.44 -16.96 -2.67
CA GLY A 75 10.04 -15.86 -3.42
C GLY A 75 9.29 -15.52 -4.73
N LEU A 76 7.98 -15.78 -4.78
CA LEU A 76 7.14 -15.44 -5.93
C LEU A 76 6.20 -14.30 -5.54
N GLY A 77 6.06 -13.30 -6.40
CA GLY A 77 5.19 -12.16 -6.19
C GLY A 77 5.72 -10.89 -6.84
N LEU A 78 4.90 -9.85 -6.88
CA LEU A 78 5.29 -8.57 -7.49
C LEU A 78 6.53 -7.96 -6.81
N ALA A 79 6.66 -8.09 -5.49
CA ALA A 79 7.84 -7.58 -4.78
C ALA A 79 9.14 -8.29 -5.25
N ALA A 80 9.08 -9.61 -5.46
CA ALA A 80 10.21 -10.38 -6.00
C ALA A 80 10.55 -9.96 -7.43
N GLU A 81 9.55 -9.71 -8.28
CA GLU A 81 9.77 -9.20 -9.64
C GLU A 81 10.46 -7.83 -9.60
N LEU A 82 10.04 -6.92 -8.72
CA LEU A 82 10.67 -5.61 -8.58
C LEU A 82 12.14 -5.74 -8.15
N VAL A 83 12.45 -6.62 -7.19
CA VAL A 83 13.84 -6.88 -6.78
C VAL A 83 14.68 -7.37 -7.95
N LYS A 84 14.17 -8.33 -8.76
CA LYS A 84 14.84 -8.82 -9.98
C LYS A 84 15.08 -7.72 -11.02
N ARG A 85 14.21 -6.70 -11.04
CA ARG A 85 14.32 -5.52 -11.91
C ARG A 85 15.22 -4.43 -11.32
N GLY A 86 15.87 -4.67 -10.19
CA GLY A 86 16.83 -3.76 -9.58
C GLY A 86 16.23 -2.75 -8.60
N PHE A 87 14.97 -2.88 -8.20
CA PHE A 87 14.38 -2.05 -7.17
C PHE A 87 14.72 -2.56 -5.76
N GLU A 88 14.86 -1.63 -4.82
CA GLU A 88 14.95 -1.92 -3.40
C GLU A 88 13.54 -1.86 -2.78
N VAL A 89 13.05 -2.97 -2.22
CA VAL A 89 11.64 -3.07 -1.83
C VAL A 89 11.46 -3.09 -0.31
N TYR A 90 10.55 -2.27 0.17
CA TYR A 90 10.10 -2.20 1.56
C TYR A 90 8.61 -2.50 1.62
N ILE A 91 8.20 -3.51 2.40
CA ILE A 91 6.79 -3.88 2.58
C ILE A 91 6.38 -3.56 4.00
N LEU A 92 5.48 -2.59 4.17
CA LEU A 92 4.91 -2.23 5.45
C LEU A 92 3.66 -3.06 5.73
N GLU A 93 3.66 -3.76 6.86
CA GLU A 93 2.48 -4.42 7.41
C GLU A 93 1.90 -3.56 8.53
N ARG A 94 0.63 -3.18 8.39
CA ARG A 94 -0.04 -2.31 9.36
C ARG A 94 -0.07 -2.93 10.77
N ARG A 95 -0.21 -2.10 11.77
CA ARG A 95 -0.29 -2.48 13.19
C ARG A 95 -1.32 -3.60 13.40
N GLY A 96 -0.92 -4.65 14.11
CA GLY A 96 -1.77 -5.80 14.41
C GLY A 96 -1.96 -6.81 13.28
N LEU A 97 -1.31 -6.61 12.11
CA LEU A 97 -1.40 -7.52 10.97
C LEU A 97 -0.06 -8.18 10.65
N GLY A 98 -0.12 -9.37 10.07
CA GLY A 98 1.06 -10.10 9.62
C GLY A 98 2.08 -10.31 10.72
N GLU A 99 3.29 -9.84 10.50
CA GLU A 99 4.41 -9.87 11.45
C GLU A 99 4.37 -8.71 12.46
N SER A 100 3.49 -7.74 12.28
CA SER A 100 3.33 -6.64 13.24
C SER A 100 2.78 -7.17 14.57
N PRO A 101 3.28 -6.67 15.72
CA PRO A 101 2.77 -7.08 17.03
C PRO A 101 1.24 -6.95 17.10
N ARG A 102 0.58 -8.00 17.58
CA ARG A 102 -0.89 -8.01 17.69
C ARG A 102 -1.39 -7.14 18.83
N GLN A 103 -0.66 -7.13 19.94
CA GLN A 103 -0.95 -6.26 21.07
C GLN A 103 -0.28 -4.91 20.82
N GLN A 104 -1.08 -3.85 20.78
CA GLN A 104 -0.62 -2.51 20.54
C GLN A 104 -0.87 -1.64 21.76
N THR A 105 0.09 -0.81 22.10
CA THR A 105 -0.06 0.23 23.14
C THR A 105 -0.72 1.49 22.60
N ALA A 106 -0.66 1.69 21.27
CA ALA A 106 -1.29 2.78 20.56
C ALA A 106 -2.43 2.27 19.67
N ARG A 107 -3.25 3.17 19.17
CA ARG A 107 -4.35 2.84 18.26
C ARG A 107 -3.82 2.19 16.99
N ALA A 108 -4.47 1.12 16.53
CA ALA A 108 -4.11 0.36 15.33
C ALA A 108 -5.13 0.61 14.20
N GLY A 109 -5.24 1.85 13.77
CA GLY A 109 -6.15 2.28 12.72
C GLY A 109 -5.46 2.58 11.39
N LEU A 110 -6.27 2.95 10.38
CA LEU A 110 -5.77 3.43 9.09
C LEU A 110 -5.22 4.85 9.20
N ASN A 111 -5.82 5.67 10.09
CA ASN A 111 -5.36 7.02 10.35
C ASN A 111 -3.93 7.03 10.89
N GLU A 112 -3.59 6.12 11.80
CA GLU A 112 -2.25 6.02 12.38
C GLU A 112 -1.20 5.67 11.31
N ALA A 113 -1.55 4.82 10.35
CA ALA A 113 -0.66 4.53 9.22
C ALA A 113 -0.37 5.79 8.39
N ILE A 114 -1.38 6.63 8.13
CA ILE A 114 -1.22 7.90 7.39
C ILE A 114 -0.37 8.91 8.16
N LEU A 115 -0.64 9.05 9.47
CA LEU A 115 -0.11 10.13 10.30
C LEU A 115 1.29 9.83 10.85
N TYR A 116 1.60 8.55 11.05
CA TYR A 116 2.80 8.14 11.80
C TYR A 116 3.64 7.11 11.06
N ASP A 117 3.07 5.99 10.61
CA ASP A 117 3.87 4.84 10.16
C ASP A 117 4.49 5.08 8.78
N LEU A 118 3.69 5.50 7.79
CA LEU A 118 4.16 5.80 6.44
C LEU A 118 5.20 6.93 6.41
N PRO A 119 4.99 8.07 7.08
CA PRO A 119 6.00 9.12 7.16
C PRO A 119 7.30 8.67 7.83
N ALA A 120 7.20 7.88 8.91
CA ALA A 120 8.38 7.37 9.61
C ALA A 120 9.20 6.44 8.70
N VAL A 121 8.52 5.54 7.95
CA VAL A 121 9.20 4.66 6.99
C VAL A 121 9.84 5.46 5.85
N GLN A 122 9.18 6.49 5.33
CA GLN A 122 9.80 7.39 4.36
C GLN A 122 11.08 8.01 4.91
N GLY A 123 11.07 8.47 6.16
CA GLY A 123 12.26 9.01 6.83
C GLY A 123 13.38 7.97 6.96
N LEU A 124 13.05 6.72 7.28
CA LEU A 124 14.01 5.62 7.36
C LEU A 124 14.64 5.31 6.00
N ILE A 125 13.81 5.23 4.96
CA ILE A 125 14.27 4.93 3.60
C ILE A 125 15.20 6.06 3.12
N ALA A 126 14.82 7.32 3.29
CA ALA A 126 15.59 8.46 2.84
C ALA A 126 16.98 8.56 3.52
N GLN A 127 17.13 8.05 4.75
CA GLN A 127 18.43 7.96 5.43
C GLN A 127 19.34 6.88 4.82
N ARG A 128 18.76 5.81 4.27
CA ARG A 128 19.50 4.67 3.74
C ARG A 128 19.75 4.77 2.24
N ASN A 129 18.80 5.36 1.54
CA ASN A 129 18.80 5.47 0.09
C ASN A 129 18.31 6.86 -0.33
N PRO A 130 19.17 7.72 -0.88
CA PRO A 130 18.82 9.09 -1.26
C PRO A 130 18.05 9.18 -2.60
N GLN A 131 17.82 8.06 -3.27
CA GLN A 131 17.07 8.05 -4.52
C GLN A 131 15.58 8.37 -4.28
N PRO A 132 14.88 8.96 -5.28
CA PRO A 132 13.46 9.21 -5.17
C PRO A 132 12.66 7.93 -4.95
N LEU A 133 11.72 7.99 -4.00
CA LEU A 133 10.92 6.87 -3.52
C LEU A 133 9.70 6.64 -4.41
N PHE A 134 9.46 5.40 -4.84
CA PHE A 134 8.15 4.97 -5.32
C PHE A 134 7.28 4.53 -4.14
N VAL A 135 5.99 4.86 -4.19
CA VAL A 135 5.01 4.33 -3.24
C VAL A 135 3.97 3.51 -3.98
N MET A 136 3.63 2.35 -3.44
CA MET A 136 2.74 1.39 -4.06
C MET A 136 1.73 0.86 -3.05
N GLY A 137 0.45 0.83 -3.43
CA GLY A 137 -0.59 0.32 -2.54
C GLY A 137 -1.72 -0.38 -3.27
N HIS A 138 -2.33 -1.35 -2.58
CA HIS A 138 -3.52 -2.06 -3.05
C HIS A 138 -4.74 -1.66 -2.18
N SER A 139 -5.89 -1.42 -2.82
CA SER A 139 -7.15 -1.13 -2.11
C SER A 139 -6.97 0.07 -1.16
N PHE A 140 -7.35 -0.04 0.12
CA PHE A 140 -7.10 1.00 1.13
C PHE A 140 -5.61 1.33 1.31
N GLY A 141 -4.68 0.44 0.93
CA GLY A 141 -3.25 0.71 0.94
C GLY A 141 -2.87 1.88 0.03
N GLY A 142 -3.38 1.90 -1.20
CA GLY A 142 -3.17 3.03 -2.12
C GLY A 142 -3.85 4.31 -1.64
N VAL A 143 -5.03 4.20 -1.02
CA VAL A 143 -5.71 5.35 -0.40
C VAL A 143 -4.89 5.95 0.73
N MET A 144 -4.34 5.13 1.63
CA MET A 144 -3.48 5.59 2.73
C MET A 144 -2.24 6.32 2.23
N MET A 145 -1.56 5.76 1.21
CA MET A 145 -0.39 6.39 0.58
C MET A 145 -0.74 7.78 0.01
N ALA A 146 -1.80 7.83 -0.81
CA ALA A 146 -2.26 9.07 -1.43
C ALA A 146 -2.69 10.11 -0.37
N ALA A 147 -3.40 9.68 0.68
CA ALA A 147 -3.84 10.55 1.77
C ALA A 147 -2.66 11.11 2.58
N SER A 148 -1.66 10.29 2.89
CA SER A 148 -0.46 10.73 3.61
C SER A 148 0.35 11.76 2.82
N LEU A 149 0.43 11.60 1.50
CA LEU A 149 1.04 12.57 0.59
C LEU A 149 0.19 13.85 0.47
N ALA A 150 -1.14 13.72 0.33
CA ALA A 150 -2.05 14.85 0.18
C ALA A 150 -2.01 15.78 1.40
N THR A 151 -2.01 15.22 2.60
CA THR A 151 -1.92 15.95 3.87
C THR A 151 -0.49 16.35 4.25
N ASN A 152 0.49 16.00 3.41
CA ASN A 152 1.90 16.32 3.61
C ASN A 152 2.53 15.72 4.89
N HIS A 153 1.98 14.60 5.37
CA HIS A 153 2.64 13.79 6.40
C HIS A 153 3.83 13.05 5.79
N MET A 154 3.63 12.39 4.63
CA MET A 154 4.74 12.02 3.76
C MET A 154 5.17 13.24 2.94
N GLN A 155 6.47 13.45 2.85
CA GLN A 155 7.03 14.52 2.04
C GLN A 155 6.85 14.22 0.55
N ARG A 156 6.25 15.16 -0.22
CA ARG A 156 5.98 15.00 -1.67
C ARG A 156 7.24 15.11 -2.52
N SER A 157 8.17 15.99 -2.13
CA SER A 157 9.48 16.10 -2.79
C SER A 157 10.26 14.80 -2.56
N GLY A 158 10.81 14.24 -3.60
CA GLY A 158 11.51 12.95 -3.52
C GLY A 158 10.59 11.73 -3.75
N ILE A 159 9.31 11.92 -4.14
CA ILE A 159 8.46 10.84 -4.64
C ILE A 159 8.64 10.74 -6.16
N ALA A 160 9.15 9.58 -6.61
CA ALA A 160 9.34 9.26 -8.03
C ALA A 160 8.03 8.93 -8.73
N GLY A 161 7.08 8.33 -8.00
CA GLY A 161 5.76 7.98 -8.53
C GLY A 161 4.91 7.23 -7.53
N VAL A 162 3.60 7.18 -7.82
CA VAL A 162 2.59 6.48 -7.03
C VAL A 162 1.96 5.39 -7.89
N VAL A 163 1.90 4.16 -7.39
CA VAL A 163 1.22 3.03 -8.04
C VAL A 163 0.06 2.58 -7.17
N MET A 164 -1.15 2.55 -7.72
CA MET A 164 -2.36 2.16 -7.01
C MET A 164 -3.07 1.02 -7.74
N PHE A 165 -3.33 -0.06 -7.03
CA PHE A 165 -4.10 -1.21 -7.51
C PHE A 165 -5.48 -1.22 -6.83
N GLY A 166 -6.56 -1.17 -7.58
CA GLY A 166 -7.91 -1.27 -7.06
C GLY A 166 -8.15 -0.34 -5.86
N SER A 167 -7.69 0.91 -5.93
CA SER A 167 -7.75 1.85 -4.79
C SER A 167 -8.83 2.90 -5.03
N GLN A 168 -9.84 2.93 -4.15
CA GLN A 168 -10.92 3.93 -4.20
C GLN A 168 -11.73 3.96 -2.90
N LEU A 169 -12.64 4.93 -2.75
CA LEU A 169 -13.51 5.10 -1.56
C LEU A 169 -14.99 5.31 -1.89
N THR A 170 -15.33 5.65 -3.13
CA THR A 170 -16.60 6.29 -3.44
C THR A 170 -17.65 5.35 -4.05
N VAL A 171 -17.24 4.23 -4.63
CA VAL A 171 -18.12 3.32 -5.38
C VAL A 171 -18.26 1.98 -4.66
N ASP A 172 -19.48 1.46 -4.62
CA ASP A 172 -19.86 0.11 -4.18
C ASP A 172 -19.13 -0.45 -2.93
N LYS A 173 -19.35 0.20 -1.78
CA LYS A 173 -18.88 -0.29 -0.49
C LYS A 173 -20.05 -0.44 0.50
N PRO A 174 -21.02 -1.34 0.23
CA PRO A 174 -22.24 -1.41 1.03
C PRO A 174 -21.97 -1.66 2.53
N PHE A 175 -21.08 -2.59 2.86
CA PHE A 175 -20.75 -2.92 4.26
C PHE A 175 -20.09 -1.77 5.05
N LEU A 176 -19.55 -0.78 4.37
CA LEU A 176 -18.92 0.38 4.99
C LEU A 176 -19.84 1.62 4.98
N ASN A 177 -21.05 1.49 4.44
CA ASN A 177 -22.06 2.57 4.39
C ASN A 177 -23.29 2.22 5.21
N PRO A 178 -24.00 3.24 5.77
CA PRO A 178 -25.32 3.04 6.35
C PRO A 178 -26.32 2.45 5.35
N PRO A 179 -27.24 1.59 5.81
CA PRO A 179 -27.38 1.10 7.18
C PRO A 179 -26.43 -0.04 7.54
N TRP A 180 -25.74 -0.65 6.56
CA TRP A 180 -24.98 -1.89 6.75
C TRP A 180 -23.67 -1.72 7.55
N SER A 181 -23.16 -0.50 7.68
CA SER A 181 -21.95 -0.20 8.47
C SER A 181 -22.09 -0.48 9.97
N VAL A 182 -23.29 -0.75 10.45
CA VAL A 182 -23.53 -1.23 11.83
C VAL A 182 -22.97 -2.64 12.02
N ILE A 183 -22.97 -3.48 10.98
CA ILE A 183 -22.54 -4.89 11.06
C ILE A 183 -21.06 -5.01 11.42
N PRO A 184 -20.10 -4.42 10.69
CA PRO A 184 -18.69 -4.49 11.07
C PRO A 184 -18.42 -3.91 12.46
N LYS A 185 -19.10 -2.85 12.86
CA LYS A 185 -18.98 -2.28 14.21
C LYS A 185 -19.44 -3.27 15.28
N LEU A 186 -20.58 -3.95 15.05
CA LEU A 186 -21.10 -4.95 16.00
C LEU A 186 -20.17 -6.17 16.09
N LEU A 187 -19.65 -6.65 14.95
CA LEU A 187 -18.70 -7.76 14.93
C LEU A 187 -17.40 -7.40 15.69
N CYS A 188 -16.87 -6.19 15.50
CA CYS A 188 -15.72 -5.71 16.26
C CYS A 188 -16.00 -5.65 17.76
N LYS A 189 -17.19 -5.18 18.15
CA LYS A 189 -17.60 -5.13 19.57
C LYS A 189 -17.72 -6.54 20.18
N LEU A 190 -18.26 -7.50 19.42
CA LEU A 190 -18.50 -8.88 19.89
C LEU A 190 -17.19 -9.68 20.02
N PHE A 191 -16.28 -9.54 19.05
CA PHE A 191 -15.07 -10.38 18.98
C PHE A 191 -13.80 -9.66 19.44
N GLY A 192 -13.82 -8.35 19.69
CA GLY A 192 -12.63 -7.55 19.94
C GLY A 192 -11.76 -7.29 18.69
N TYR A 193 -12.19 -7.76 17.52
CA TYR A 193 -11.59 -7.60 16.21
C TYR A 193 -12.64 -7.87 15.12
N PHE A 194 -12.39 -7.44 13.90
CA PHE A 194 -13.24 -7.83 12.78
C PHE A 194 -12.81 -9.22 12.25
N PRO A 195 -13.73 -10.22 12.24
CA PRO A 195 -13.38 -11.62 12.00
C PRO A 195 -13.27 -11.99 10.52
N SER A 196 -12.46 -11.26 9.75
CA SER A 196 -12.30 -11.43 8.30
C SER A 196 -11.88 -12.84 7.87
N LYS A 197 -11.05 -13.53 8.68
CA LYS A 197 -10.71 -14.95 8.42
C LYS A 197 -11.93 -15.85 8.41
N LYS A 198 -12.82 -15.70 9.40
CA LYS A 198 -14.08 -16.48 9.48
C LYS A 198 -15.02 -16.15 8.32
N LEU A 199 -15.00 -14.90 7.88
CA LEU A 199 -15.82 -14.40 6.76
C LEU A 199 -15.18 -14.67 5.38
N LYS A 200 -13.99 -15.31 5.33
CA LYS A 200 -13.22 -15.59 4.11
C LYS A 200 -12.89 -14.35 3.28
N MET A 201 -12.71 -13.20 3.95
CA MET A 201 -12.37 -11.93 3.31
C MET A 201 -10.86 -11.71 3.17
N GLY A 202 -10.05 -12.50 3.88
CA GLY A 202 -8.59 -12.44 3.82
C GLY A 202 -7.90 -13.20 4.96
N PRO A 203 -6.57 -13.30 4.93
CA PRO A 203 -5.80 -14.11 5.88
C PRO A 203 -5.68 -13.50 7.27
N PHE A 204 -5.99 -12.22 7.48
CA PHE A 204 -5.82 -11.55 8.76
C PHE A 204 -7.12 -10.89 9.24
N ASN A 205 -7.41 -11.04 10.55
CA ASN A 205 -8.46 -10.27 11.20
C ASN A 205 -8.01 -8.82 11.38
N GLU A 206 -8.95 -7.89 11.24
CA GLU A 206 -8.63 -6.46 11.36
C GLU A 206 -8.80 -5.94 12.78
N PRO A 207 -7.92 -5.03 13.23
CA PRO A 207 -8.16 -4.26 14.44
C PRO A 207 -9.46 -3.45 14.35
N PRO A 208 -10.20 -3.29 15.45
CA PRO A 208 -11.46 -2.52 15.45
C PRO A 208 -11.29 -1.09 14.95
N ALA A 209 -10.19 -0.45 15.32
CA ALA A 209 -9.86 0.92 14.88
C ALA A 209 -9.71 1.04 13.37
N ALA A 210 -9.14 0.05 12.69
CA ALA A 210 -9.03 0.05 11.24
C ALA A 210 -10.39 -0.07 10.55
N MET A 211 -11.29 -0.89 11.09
CA MET A 211 -12.67 -0.99 10.58
C MET A 211 -13.46 0.29 10.83
N GLU A 212 -13.29 0.92 11.99
CA GLU A 212 -13.91 2.20 12.31
C GLU A 212 -13.48 3.28 11.31
N ASP A 213 -12.17 3.40 11.04
CA ASP A 213 -11.63 4.35 10.06
C ASP A 213 -12.18 4.07 8.67
N ALA A 214 -12.21 2.81 8.23
CA ALA A 214 -12.73 2.43 6.92
C ALA A 214 -14.21 2.84 6.75
N VAL A 215 -15.04 2.59 7.76
CA VAL A 215 -16.45 3.02 7.77
C VAL A 215 -16.56 4.55 7.72
N ASN A 216 -15.79 5.25 8.54
CA ASN A 216 -15.83 6.71 8.60
C ASN A 216 -15.37 7.34 7.28
N TRP A 217 -14.31 6.82 6.67
CA TRP A 217 -13.80 7.33 5.38
C TRP A 217 -14.79 7.14 4.24
N VAL A 218 -15.34 5.93 4.10
CA VAL A 218 -16.31 5.63 3.03
C VAL A 218 -17.61 6.41 3.23
N SER A 219 -18.08 6.51 4.46
CA SER A 219 -19.28 7.26 4.80
C SER A 219 -19.11 8.77 4.51
N ALA A 220 -17.97 9.36 4.91
CA ALA A 220 -17.64 10.75 4.63
C ALA A 220 -17.51 11.00 3.11
N ALA A 221 -16.79 10.14 2.39
CA ALA A 221 -16.60 10.28 0.96
C ALA A 221 -17.90 10.22 0.15
N LYS A 222 -18.88 9.43 0.61
CA LYS A 222 -20.20 9.29 -0.06
C LYS A 222 -21.19 10.37 0.33
N SER A 223 -21.37 10.63 1.64
CA SER A 223 -22.47 11.48 2.13
C SER A 223 -22.23 12.95 1.92
N ARG A 224 -20.98 13.39 1.88
CA ARG A 224 -20.58 14.81 1.81
C ARG A 224 -19.64 15.12 0.67
N GLY A 225 -19.15 14.13 -0.05
CA GLY A 225 -18.00 14.29 -0.93
C GLY A 225 -16.75 14.77 -0.17
N ASP A 226 -16.75 14.63 1.15
CA ASP A 226 -15.78 15.21 2.08
C ASP A 226 -15.08 14.10 2.87
N PHE A 227 -14.16 13.45 2.21
CA PHE A 227 -13.18 12.62 2.87
C PHE A 227 -12.13 13.54 3.50
N VAL A 228 -11.93 13.43 4.81
CA VAL A 228 -11.07 14.36 5.58
C VAL A 228 -9.68 14.60 4.97
N PHE A 229 -9.17 13.64 4.22
CA PHE A 229 -7.86 13.72 3.54
C PHE A 229 -7.94 14.21 2.08
N TRP A 230 -9.13 14.59 1.54
CA TRP A 230 -9.23 15.15 0.18
C TRP A 230 -8.46 16.46 0.00
N ASN A 231 -8.31 17.22 1.09
CA ASN A 231 -7.57 18.46 1.08
C ASN A 231 -6.10 18.20 0.75
N GLY A 232 -5.65 18.71 -0.38
CA GLY A 232 -4.28 18.58 -0.86
C GLY A 232 -4.05 17.52 -1.94
N PHE A 233 -5.07 16.79 -2.39
CA PHE A 233 -4.95 15.93 -3.58
C PHE A 233 -4.62 16.74 -4.83
N ASP A 234 -5.10 17.98 -4.92
CA ASP A 234 -4.76 18.98 -5.94
C ASP A 234 -3.28 19.38 -5.94
N LYS A 235 -2.54 19.03 -4.89
CA LYS A 235 -1.09 19.28 -4.77
C LYS A 235 -0.25 18.06 -5.14
N LEU A 236 -0.87 16.93 -5.49
CA LEU A 236 -0.19 15.69 -5.87
C LEU A 236 0.20 15.76 -7.36
N GLN A 237 1.41 16.24 -7.62
CA GLN A 237 1.93 16.47 -8.98
C GLN A 237 2.88 15.36 -9.47
N MET A 238 3.27 14.43 -8.59
CA MET A 238 4.12 13.30 -8.96
C MET A 238 3.40 12.35 -9.93
N PRO A 239 4.17 11.61 -10.76
CA PRO A 239 3.61 10.59 -11.65
C PRO A 239 2.70 9.60 -10.90
N VAL A 240 1.57 9.23 -11.50
CA VAL A 240 0.65 8.24 -10.93
C VAL A 240 0.22 7.19 -11.95
N LEU A 241 0.29 5.93 -11.57
CA LEU A 241 -0.27 4.79 -12.27
C LEU A 241 -1.39 4.18 -11.42
N ALA A 242 -2.61 4.23 -11.91
CA ALA A 242 -3.78 3.64 -11.29
C ALA A 242 -4.29 2.45 -12.13
N LEU A 243 -4.44 1.30 -11.49
CA LEU A 243 -4.82 0.03 -12.11
C LEU A 243 -6.17 -0.40 -11.56
N GLY A 244 -7.18 -0.53 -12.44
CA GLY A 244 -8.53 -1.00 -12.10
C GLY A 244 -8.83 -2.33 -12.76
N GLY A 245 -9.31 -3.31 -12.01
CA GLY A 245 -9.69 -4.62 -12.56
C GLY A 245 -10.99 -4.56 -13.33
N GLY A 246 -11.06 -5.24 -14.49
CA GLY A 246 -12.24 -5.26 -15.36
C GLY A 246 -13.47 -5.91 -14.72
N CYS A 247 -13.26 -6.86 -13.81
CA CYS A 247 -14.34 -7.50 -13.03
C CYS A 247 -14.19 -7.28 -11.50
N ASP A 248 -13.47 -6.22 -11.08
CA ASP A 248 -13.35 -5.86 -9.67
C ASP A 248 -14.66 -5.28 -9.14
N THR A 249 -15.35 -6.08 -8.31
CA THR A 249 -16.61 -5.70 -7.64
C THR A 249 -16.38 -5.12 -6.24
N VAL A 250 -15.16 -5.22 -5.70
CA VAL A 250 -14.78 -4.66 -4.40
C VAL A 250 -14.41 -3.19 -4.54
N ASP A 251 -13.57 -2.90 -5.53
CA ASP A 251 -13.12 -1.57 -5.89
C ASP A 251 -13.29 -1.33 -7.41
N PRO A 252 -14.53 -1.03 -7.87
CA PRO A 252 -14.83 -0.87 -9.27
C PRO A 252 -13.93 0.13 -9.98
N PRO A 253 -13.54 -0.14 -11.24
CA PRO A 253 -12.56 0.67 -11.98
C PRO A 253 -12.99 2.13 -12.15
N SER A 254 -14.28 2.44 -12.12
CA SER A 254 -14.80 3.82 -12.14
C SER A 254 -14.35 4.61 -10.90
N GLY A 255 -14.39 3.99 -9.73
CA GLY A 255 -13.90 4.59 -8.48
C GLY A 255 -12.38 4.75 -8.46
N VAL A 256 -11.64 3.78 -9.01
CA VAL A 256 -10.17 3.85 -9.14
C VAL A 256 -9.77 5.00 -10.08
N ARG A 257 -10.45 5.13 -11.21
CA ARG A 257 -10.27 6.24 -12.14
C ARG A 257 -10.54 7.59 -11.46
N PHE A 258 -11.68 7.69 -10.76
CA PHE A 258 -12.05 8.89 -10.00
C PHE A 258 -10.99 9.31 -8.99
N LEU A 259 -10.43 8.36 -8.21
CA LEU A 259 -9.34 8.67 -7.27
C LEU A 259 -8.10 9.18 -8.00
N ALA A 260 -7.70 8.54 -9.10
CA ALA A 260 -6.56 8.98 -9.89
C ALA A 260 -6.76 10.40 -10.47
N GLU A 261 -7.97 10.75 -10.86
CA GLU A 261 -8.33 12.08 -11.40
C GLU A 261 -8.23 13.20 -10.35
N LYS A 262 -8.21 12.89 -9.05
CA LYS A 262 -7.95 13.87 -7.99
C LYS A 262 -6.50 14.38 -7.96
N PHE A 263 -5.57 13.62 -8.51
CA PHE A 263 -4.19 14.07 -8.63
C PHE A 263 -4.07 15.16 -9.70
N SER A 264 -3.35 16.25 -9.42
CA SER A 264 -3.05 17.31 -10.39
C SER A 264 -1.86 16.98 -11.30
N SER A 265 -1.35 15.75 -11.22
CA SER A 265 -0.23 15.27 -12.04
C SER A 265 -0.53 15.38 -13.53
N LYS A 266 0.46 15.87 -14.31
CA LYS A 266 0.44 15.81 -15.77
C LYS A 266 0.80 14.43 -16.31
N ASP A 267 1.49 13.61 -15.52
CA ASP A 267 1.86 12.21 -15.81
C ASP A 267 0.91 11.29 -15.03
N ARG A 268 -0.33 11.22 -15.49
CA ARG A 268 -1.40 10.45 -14.89
C ARG A 268 -1.86 9.36 -15.84
N THR A 269 -1.64 8.11 -15.45
CA THR A 269 -2.03 6.93 -16.24
C THR A 269 -3.07 6.11 -15.48
N PHE A 270 -4.22 5.90 -16.07
CA PHE A 270 -5.18 4.88 -15.65
C PHE A 270 -5.16 3.73 -16.66
N LYS A 271 -5.09 2.49 -16.17
CA LYS A 271 -5.18 1.27 -16.98
C LYS A 271 -6.34 0.40 -16.47
N LEU A 272 -7.26 0.09 -17.36
CA LEU A 272 -8.27 -0.93 -17.11
C LEU A 272 -7.65 -2.30 -17.44
N LEU A 273 -7.61 -3.19 -16.46
CA LEU A 273 -7.07 -4.55 -16.61
C LEU A 273 -8.22 -5.48 -17.06
N ALA A 274 -8.55 -5.42 -18.34
CA ALA A 274 -9.65 -6.14 -18.94
C ALA A 274 -9.30 -6.70 -20.32
N LYS A 275 -9.98 -7.76 -20.73
CA LYS A 275 -9.83 -8.34 -22.08
C LYS A 275 -10.05 -7.31 -23.18
N ALA A 276 -11.01 -6.41 -22.98
CA ALA A 276 -11.31 -5.34 -23.93
C ALA A 276 -10.13 -4.38 -24.16
N ASP A 277 -9.20 -4.27 -23.21
CA ASP A 277 -8.00 -3.43 -23.28
C ASP A 277 -6.73 -4.26 -23.56
N GLY A 278 -6.87 -5.50 -24.05
CA GLY A 278 -5.77 -6.34 -24.50
C GLY A 278 -5.11 -7.22 -23.45
N PHE A 279 -5.70 -7.35 -22.25
CA PHE A 279 -5.22 -8.27 -21.22
C PHE A 279 -5.80 -9.68 -21.42
N ALA A 280 -5.11 -10.70 -20.88
CA ALA A 280 -5.54 -12.10 -21.00
C ALA A 280 -6.89 -12.40 -20.33
N GLN A 281 -7.26 -11.61 -19.33
CA GLN A 281 -8.51 -11.76 -18.60
C GLN A 281 -9.04 -10.42 -18.07
N ASP A 282 -10.32 -10.42 -17.65
CA ASP A 282 -10.86 -9.38 -16.79
C ASP A 282 -10.38 -9.66 -15.36
N TYR A 283 -9.57 -8.76 -14.79
CA TYR A 283 -9.00 -8.98 -13.46
C TYR A 283 -9.97 -8.60 -12.35
N ASP A 284 -10.03 -9.43 -11.32
CA ASP A 284 -10.70 -9.12 -10.06
C ASP A 284 -9.76 -8.35 -9.10
N HIS A 285 -10.31 -8.00 -7.92
CA HIS A 285 -9.63 -7.19 -6.91
C HIS A 285 -8.28 -7.73 -6.44
N VAL A 286 -8.18 -9.03 -6.27
CA VAL A 286 -6.98 -9.73 -5.77
C VAL A 286 -6.11 -10.21 -6.91
N GLY A 287 -6.76 -10.78 -7.94
CA GLY A 287 -6.10 -11.40 -9.09
C GLY A 287 -5.22 -10.44 -9.87
N MET A 288 -5.54 -9.13 -9.88
CA MET A 288 -4.70 -8.13 -10.55
C MET A 288 -3.27 -8.03 -9.98
N VAL A 289 -3.04 -8.55 -8.78
CA VAL A 289 -1.71 -8.58 -8.15
C VAL A 289 -1.16 -10.00 -8.04
N VAL A 290 -2.00 -10.98 -7.60
CA VAL A 290 -1.48 -12.29 -7.16
C VAL A 290 -1.64 -13.40 -8.19
N SER A 291 -2.38 -13.19 -9.29
CA SER A 291 -2.63 -14.24 -10.26
C SER A 291 -1.39 -14.55 -11.12
N ARG A 292 -1.35 -15.78 -11.66
CA ARG A 292 -0.29 -16.17 -12.60
C ARG A 292 -0.31 -15.29 -13.86
N GLN A 293 -1.49 -14.89 -14.32
CA GLN A 293 -1.64 -14.00 -15.47
C GLN A 293 -1.10 -12.60 -15.16
N ALA A 294 -1.34 -12.09 -13.94
CA ALA A 294 -0.76 -10.81 -13.51
C ALA A 294 0.78 -10.84 -13.55
N ALA A 295 1.40 -11.96 -13.21
CA ALA A 295 2.85 -12.11 -13.29
C ALA A 295 3.39 -11.96 -14.73
N ASN A 296 2.58 -12.33 -15.73
CA ASN A 296 3.01 -12.28 -17.13
C ASN A 296 2.79 -10.91 -17.79
N GLU A 297 1.84 -10.10 -17.31
CA GLU A 297 1.47 -8.85 -18.01
C GLU A 297 1.34 -7.63 -17.10
N VAL A 298 0.82 -7.80 -15.87
CA VAL A 298 0.63 -6.66 -14.96
C VAL A 298 1.92 -6.30 -14.23
N TRP A 299 2.67 -7.29 -13.72
CA TRP A 299 3.94 -7.01 -13.04
C TRP A 299 4.98 -6.36 -13.96
N PRO A 300 5.21 -6.86 -15.20
CA PRO A 300 6.07 -6.17 -16.15
C PRO A 300 5.62 -4.75 -16.49
N LEU A 301 4.31 -4.55 -16.70
CA LEU A 301 3.75 -3.22 -16.98
C LEU A 301 4.10 -2.23 -15.86
N VAL A 302 3.94 -2.65 -14.60
CA VAL A 302 4.25 -1.82 -13.42
C VAL A 302 5.75 -1.55 -13.32
N ALA A 303 6.57 -2.60 -13.43
CA ALA A 303 8.02 -2.48 -13.35
C ALA A 303 8.59 -1.60 -14.48
N ASP A 304 8.08 -1.74 -15.70
CA ASP A 304 8.48 -0.91 -16.84
C ASP A 304 8.04 0.55 -16.68
N TRP A 305 6.82 0.79 -16.14
CA TRP A 305 6.34 2.14 -15.85
C TRP A 305 7.23 2.83 -14.79
N MET A 306 7.60 2.10 -13.74
CA MET A 306 8.51 2.58 -12.70
C MET A 306 9.93 2.75 -13.24
N GLY A 307 10.45 1.80 -14.00
CA GLY A 307 11.81 1.83 -14.55
C GLY A 307 12.07 3.05 -15.45
N LYS A 308 11.07 3.46 -16.24
CA LYS A 308 11.14 4.69 -17.07
C LYS A 308 11.29 5.97 -16.24
N ARG A 309 10.95 5.95 -14.95
CA ARG A 309 10.98 7.09 -14.02
C ARG A 309 12.07 6.98 -12.96
N ALA A 310 12.60 5.79 -12.77
CA ALA A 310 13.72 5.55 -11.87
C ALA A 310 15.03 5.89 -12.57
N LYS A 311 15.93 6.57 -11.87
CA LYS A 311 17.33 6.67 -12.29
C LYS A 311 18.06 5.41 -11.81
N LEU A 312 17.70 4.27 -12.37
CA LEU A 312 18.42 3.03 -12.10
C LEU A 312 19.83 3.15 -12.71
N LYS A 313 20.84 2.80 -11.96
CA LYS A 313 22.20 2.67 -12.51
C LYS A 313 22.15 1.52 -13.52
N ASN A 314 22.38 1.81 -14.80
CA ASN A 314 22.64 0.82 -15.83
C ASN A 314 23.99 0.17 -15.56
#